data_adff91172b855454b04a99a6fea4c288
#
_entry.id   adff91172b855454b04a99a6fea4c288
#
_cell.length_a   1.000
_cell.length_b   1.000
_cell.length_c   1.000
_cell.angle_alpha   90.00
_cell.angle_beta   90.00
_cell.angle_gamma   90.00
#
_symmetry.space_group_name_H-M   'P 1'
#
loop_
_entity.id
_entity.type
_entity.pdbx_description
1 polymer ?
#
loop_
_entity_poly.entity_id
_entity_poly.type
_entity_poly.pdbx_seq_one_letter_code
_entity_poly.pdbx_strand_id
1 'polypeptide(L)'
;MLLKTILNSIEKYKGFVYKDIKLTGEPSNLMLEILIEPRRNSRGVCRGCSDLCSGYDTQSIRRYEYIPLWGIAVFFLYRPRRLNCPECGIHVEQVPWAVGKHRLTQRYAWFLSRWAKRLSWKETAKAFGTSWHHVYRSVEMAVDWGLKHRSLEGVKSIGVDEIAWRKGHKYQTLVYQIDTHCKRLLWIGDERTEDTLYGFFNMFGKKRSAQLEYVCSDMWKAYLNVIAERASQAIHILDRFHIVAHLNKAIDQVRAAEARQMKEDGYDPLLTNTRWLLLKNPENLTEKQEIKLKELVQYNLKSVRSYLLKEDFQRLWQYSSKYWAGKFIDKWCTRTMRSKIDPMKKVAKMIRGHKELMLNWFEANGQLSSGVVEGFNNKAKLTMRKAYGYKSPNLLKISLYHTLGDLPMPKTTHRFF
;
A
#
# COMPACT_ATOMS: atom_id res chain seq x y z
N MET A 1 26.91 -32.14 17.20
CA MET A 1 27.25 -30.69 17.25
C MET A 1 26.45 -30.06 18.38
N LEU A 2 27.11 -29.34 19.30
CA LEU A 2 26.41 -28.72 20.44
C LEU A 2 25.63 -27.49 20.00
N LEU A 3 24.42 -27.27 20.53
CA LEU A 3 23.58 -26.10 20.24
C LEU A 3 24.34 -24.76 20.47
N LYS A 4 25.21 -24.74 21.47
CA LYS A 4 26.09 -23.60 21.73
C LYS A 4 27.03 -23.28 20.54
N THR A 5 27.52 -24.29 19.82
CA THR A 5 28.36 -24.10 18.62
C THR A 5 27.51 -23.48 17.49
N ILE A 6 26.29 -23.95 17.29
CA ILE A 6 25.36 -23.38 16.29
C ILE A 6 25.09 -21.91 16.60
N LEU A 7 24.74 -21.59 17.85
CA LEU A 7 24.45 -20.22 18.27
C LEU A 7 25.66 -19.30 18.03
N ASN A 8 26.88 -19.73 18.42
CA ASN A 8 28.09 -18.95 18.18
C ASN A 8 28.43 -18.73 16.70
N SER A 9 28.00 -19.65 15.82
CA SER A 9 28.17 -19.51 14.36
C SER A 9 27.16 -18.55 13.74
N ILE A 10 25.94 -18.51 14.27
CA ILE A 10 24.83 -17.70 13.74
C ILE A 10 24.75 -16.33 14.40
N GLU A 11 24.95 -16.27 15.72
CA GLU A 11 24.73 -15.11 16.59
C GLU A 11 25.92 -14.89 17.53
N LYS A 12 27.03 -14.39 17.00
CA LYS A 12 28.18 -14.05 17.83
C LYS A 12 28.08 -12.60 18.33
N TYR A 13 27.82 -12.43 19.64
CA TYR A 13 27.77 -11.12 20.27
C TYR A 13 29.14 -10.76 20.89
N LYS A 14 29.70 -9.63 20.40
CA LYS A 14 30.96 -9.13 20.95
C LYS A 14 30.81 -8.77 22.44
N GLY A 15 31.69 -9.26 23.28
CA GLY A 15 31.64 -8.98 24.73
C GLY A 15 30.77 -9.93 25.54
N PHE A 16 30.08 -10.90 24.93
CA PHE A 16 29.19 -11.84 25.60
C PHE A 16 29.52 -13.30 25.25
N VAL A 17 29.05 -14.21 26.10
CA VAL A 17 29.17 -15.67 25.91
C VAL A 17 27.84 -16.36 26.27
N TYR A 18 27.53 -17.41 25.54
CA TYR A 18 26.46 -18.35 25.90
C TYR A 18 27.01 -19.27 27.00
N LYS A 19 26.55 -19.11 28.24
CA LYS A 19 27.09 -19.83 29.39
C LYS A 19 26.47 -21.22 29.51
N ASP A 20 25.18 -21.28 29.59
CA ASP A 20 24.43 -22.49 29.80
C ASP A 20 23.19 -22.55 28.93
N ILE A 21 22.75 -23.75 28.58
CA ILE A 21 21.56 -23.99 27.75
C ILE A 21 20.76 -25.12 28.41
N LYS A 22 19.56 -24.81 28.85
CA LYS A 22 18.68 -25.74 29.56
C LYS A 22 17.34 -25.89 28.85
N LEU A 23 16.89 -27.12 28.75
CA LEU A 23 15.50 -27.43 28.41
C LEU A 23 14.71 -27.45 29.71
N THR A 24 13.69 -26.62 29.81
CA THR A 24 12.83 -26.44 30.98
C THR A 24 11.36 -26.57 30.60
N GLY A 25 10.49 -26.75 31.61
CA GLY A 25 9.04 -26.91 31.42
C GLY A 25 8.60 -28.37 31.34
N GLU A 26 7.30 -28.56 31.21
CA GLU A 26 6.70 -29.89 31.06
C GLU A 26 6.69 -30.34 29.57
N PRO A 27 6.54 -31.64 29.30
CA PRO A 27 6.56 -32.15 27.92
C PRO A 27 5.59 -31.46 26.96
N SER A 28 4.47 -30.94 27.46
CA SER A 28 3.47 -30.20 26.68
C SER A 28 3.84 -28.72 26.46
N ASN A 29 4.80 -28.19 27.20
CA ASN A 29 5.21 -26.77 27.13
C ASN A 29 6.71 -26.61 27.41
N LEU A 30 7.51 -27.26 26.59
CA LEU A 30 8.96 -27.18 26.67
C LEU A 30 9.46 -25.79 26.27
N MET A 31 10.48 -25.31 26.96
CA MET A 31 11.15 -24.06 26.69
C MET A 31 12.68 -24.25 26.73
N LEU A 32 13.37 -23.60 25.81
CA LEU A 32 14.82 -23.59 25.78
C LEU A 32 15.32 -22.26 26.37
N GLU A 33 15.98 -22.33 27.51
CA GLU A 33 16.53 -21.18 28.20
C GLU A 33 18.05 -21.14 27.99
N ILE A 34 18.55 -20.02 27.45
CA ILE A 34 19.94 -19.80 27.08
C ILE A 34 20.47 -18.68 27.96
N LEU A 35 21.31 -19.03 28.94
CA LEU A 35 21.96 -18.07 29.80
C LEU A 35 23.10 -17.37 29.04
N ILE A 36 23.02 -16.04 28.97
CA ILE A 36 24.07 -15.19 28.40
C ILE A 36 24.77 -14.46 29.56
N GLU A 37 26.09 -14.44 29.52
CA GLU A 37 26.91 -13.70 30.45
C GLU A 37 27.90 -12.77 29.71
N PRO A 38 28.27 -11.62 30.30
CA PRO A 38 29.35 -10.81 29.76
C PRO A 38 30.70 -11.56 29.91
N ARG A 39 31.60 -11.34 28.98
CA ARG A 39 32.99 -11.83 29.13
C ARG A 39 33.64 -11.13 30.31
N ARG A 40 34.53 -11.83 31.04
CA ARG A 40 35.11 -11.39 32.30
C ARG A 40 35.66 -9.96 32.25
N ASN A 41 36.29 -9.53 31.16
CA ASN A 41 36.92 -8.22 31.02
C ASN A 41 36.13 -7.29 30.05
N SER A 42 34.88 -7.58 29.74
CA SER A 42 34.10 -6.74 28.84
C SER A 42 33.47 -5.56 29.57
N ARG A 43 33.70 -4.35 29.08
CA ARG A 43 32.96 -3.16 29.48
C ARG A 43 31.59 -3.14 28.80
N GLY A 44 30.61 -2.57 29.48
CA GLY A 44 29.29 -2.39 28.90
C GLY A 44 29.22 -1.17 27.99
N VAL A 45 28.29 -1.18 27.03
CA VAL A 45 28.04 -0.04 26.15
C VAL A 45 26.96 0.85 26.78
N CYS A 46 27.25 2.12 27.00
CA CYS A 46 26.28 3.08 27.52
C CYS A 46 25.14 3.26 26.53
N ARG A 47 23.90 3.23 27.00
CA ARG A 47 22.72 3.44 26.15
C ARG A 47 22.54 4.89 25.67
N GLY A 48 23.12 5.86 26.38
CA GLY A 48 23.01 7.29 26.06
C GLY A 48 24.01 7.74 24.98
N CYS A 49 25.32 7.59 25.28
CA CYS A 49 26.42 8.05 24.39
C CYS A 49 27.03 6.93 23.55
N SER A 50 26.69 5.66 23.78
CA SER A 50 27.31 4.48 23.13
C SER A 50 28.76 4.20 23.53
N ASP A 51 29.31 4.86 24.54
CA ASP A 51 30.65 4.63 25.03
C ASP A 51 30.78 3.39 25.91
N LEU A 52 31.98 2.86 25.99
CA LEU A 52 32.32 1.75 26.85
C LEU A 52 32.56 2.22 28.31
N CYS A 53 31.65 1.85 29.20
CA CYS A 53 31.68 2.25 30.59
C CYS A 53 31.91 1.08 31.54
N SER A 54 32.41 1.39 32.77
CA SER A 54 32.52 0.43 33.86
C SER A 54 31.17 0.04 34.42
N GLY A 55 31.06 -1.20 34.94
CA GLY A 55 29.88 -1.65 35.62
C GLY A 55 29.69 -0.96 36.98
N TYR A 56 28.46 -0.59 37.30
CA TYR A 56 28.06 -0.10 38.63
C TYR A 56 27.47 -1.24 39.47
N ASP A 57 26.39 -1.86 38.96
CA ASP A 57 25.76 -3.06 39.53
C ASP A 57 25.00 -3.85 38.44
N THR A 58 24.23 -4.86 38.88
CA THR A 58 23.41 -5.69 37.97
C THR A 58 21.97 -5.72 38.40
N GLN A 59 21.06 -5.74 37.41
CA GLN A 59 19.61 -5.85 37.65
C GLN A 59 19.19 -7.33 37.76
N SER A 60 17.90 -7.54 38.09
CA SER A 60 17.28 -8.86 38.01
C SER A 60 17.37 -9.44 36.60
N ILE A 61 17.34 -10.78 36.53
CA ILE A 61 17.42 -11.50 35.25
C ILE A 61 16.23 -11.11 34.36
N ARG A 62 16.52 -10.90 33.07
CA ARG A 62 15.53 -10.60 32.03
C ARG A 62 15.46 -11.71 31.01
N ARG A 63 14.24 -12.04 30.58
CA ARG A 63 13.98 -12.96 29.48
C ARG A 63 13.78 -12.17 28.20
N TYR A 64 14.41 -12.62 27.10
CA TYR A 64 14.23 -12.09 25.76
C TYR A 64 13.84 -13.22 24.84
N GLU A 65 12.68 -13.12 24.18
CA GLU A 65 12.21 -14.13 23.24
C GLU A 65 13.11 -14.16 22.01
N TYR A 66 13.48 -15.36 21.60
CA TYR A 66 14.26 -15.65 20.39
C TYR A 66 13.42 -16.50 19.43
N ILE A 67 13.94 -16.72 18.22
CA ILE A 67 13.25 -17.54 17.21
C ILE A 67 13.03 -18.95 17.77
N PRO A 68 11.78 -19.48 17.74
CA PRO A 68 11.49 -20.84 18.18
C PRO A 68 12.31 -21.88 17.42
N LEU A 69 12.73 -22.93 18.11
CA LEU A 69 13.46 -24.07 17.53
C LEU A 69 12.58 -25.30 17.62
N TRP A 70 12.29 -25.94 16.48
CA TRP A 70 11.45 -27.17 16.43
C TRP A 70 10.10 -27.05 17.15
N GLY A 71 9.49 -25.86 17.12
CA GLY A 71 8.25 -25.59 17.83
C GLY A 71 8.43 -25.27 19.33
N ILE A 72 9.66 -25.34 19.86
CA ILE A 72 9.99 -25.02 21.25
C ILE A 72 10.31 -23.55 21.38
N ALA A 73 9.68 -22.86 22.33
CA ALA A 73 9.98 -21.45 22.62
C ALA A 73 11.41 -21.29 23.16
N VAL A 74 12.14 -20.29 22.66
CA VAL A 74 13.53 -20.03 23.03
C VAL A 74 13.66 -18.68 23.70
N PHE A 75 14.36 -18.63 24.83
CA PHE A 75 14.57 -17.41 25.60
C PHE A 75 16.07 -17.20 25.91
N PHE A 76 16.55 -16.00 25.65
CA PHE A 76 17.81 -15.53 26.21
C PHE A 76 17.59 -14.99 27.60
N LEU A 77 18.33 -15.50 28.55
CA LEU A 77 18.33 -15.06 29.93
C LEU A 77 19.58 -14.21 30.18
N TYR A 78 19.41 -12.99 30.65
CA TYR A 78 20.52 -12.09 30.89
C TYR A 78 20.24 -11.20 32.12
N ARG A 79 21.28 -10.92 32.90
CA ARG A 79 21.27 -9.92 33.99
C ARG A 79 21.88 -8.61 33.47
N PRO A 80 21.08 -7.60 33.07
CA PRO A 80 21.62 -6.34 32.57
C PRO A 80 22.45 -5.64 33.63
N ARG A 81 23.60 -5.12 33.22
CA ARG A 81 24.43 -4.27 34.05
C ARG A 81 23.88 -2.83 34.05
N ARG A 82 23.96 -2.14 35.19
CA ARG A 82 23.96 -0.67 35.17
C ARG A 82 25.41 -0.22 35.05
N LEU A 83 25.64 0.81 34.28
CA LEU A 83 26.95 1.34 33.96
C LEU A 83 27.09 2.72 34.61
N ASN A 84 28.24 3.02 35.12
CA ASN A 84 28.59 4.38 35.55
C ASN A 84 29.24 5.11 34.37
N CYS A 85 28.46 5.91 33.66
CA CYS A 85 28.92 6.71 32.54
C CYS A 85 29.27 8.12 33.01
N PRO A 86 30.47 8.62 32.69
CA PRO A 86 30.89 9.98 33.09
C PRO A 86 29.97 11.08 32.53
N GLU A 87 29.45 10.91 31.30
CA GLU A 87 28.61 11.89 30.64
C GLU A 87 27.11 11.74 30.94
N CYS A 88 26.63 10.49 30.97
CA CYS A 88 25.19 10.21 31.03
C CYS A 88 24.70 9.80 32.43
N GLY A 89 25.58 9.60 33.38
CA GLY A 89 25.25 9.08 34.70
C GLY A 89 25.00 7.55 34.71
N ILE A 90 24.24 7.06 35.71
CA ILE A 90 23.99 5.63 35.85
C ILE A 90 22.86 5.16 34.96
N HIS A 91 23.18 4.35 33.95
CA HIS A 91 22.23 3.80 32.99
C HIS A 91 22.37 2.29 32.80
N VAL A 92 21.26 1.63 32.41
CA VAL A 92 21.30 0.24 31.99
C VAL A 92 22.03 0.16 30.65
N GLU A 93 22.93 -0.80 30.52
CA GLU A 93 23.70 -1.03 29.30
C GLU A 93 22.82 -1.32 28.07
N GLN A 94 23.35 -1.01 26.91
CA GLN A 94 22.78 -1.45 25.64
C GLN A 94 23.20 -2.90 25.37
N VAL A 95 22.22 -3.77 25.19
CA VAL A 95 22.48 -5.17 24.81
C VAL A 95 22.40 -5.34 23.28
N PRO A 96 23.26 -6.15 22.65
CA PRO A 96 23.32 -6.24 21.18
C PRO A 96 22.15 -7.01 20.55
N TRP A 97 21.39 -7.78 21.30
CA TRP A 97 20.27 -8.59 20.82
C TRP A 97 18.88 -7.94 20.93
N ALA A 98 18.74 -6.82 21.66
CA ALA A 98 17.45 -6.16 21.84
C ALA A 98 17.59 -4.63 21.83
N VAL A 99 16.55 -3.93 21.37
CA VAL A 99 16.47 -2.46 21.35
C VAL A 99 15.62 -1.98 22.53
N GLY A 100 16.15 -1.08 23.28
CA GLY A 100 15.39 -0.40 24.34
C GLY A 100 14.91 -1.33 25.45
N LYS A 101 13.62 -1.24 25.78
CA LYS A 101 12.97 -2.07 26.79
C LYS A 101 12.27 -3.30 26.18
N HIS A 102 12.45 -3.57 24.89
CA HIS A 102 11.78 -4.68 24.22
C HIS A 102 12.25 -6.04 24.75
N ARG A 103 11.31 -6.98 24.84
CA ARG A 103 11.55 -8.36 25.28
C ARG A 103 11.74 -9.35 24.14
N LEU A 104 11.64 -8.87 22.89
CA LEU A 104 12.01 -9.63 21.70
C LEU A 104 13.44 -9.35 21.32
N THR A 105 14.17 -10.37 20.89
CA THR A 105 15.42 -10.15 20.16
C THR A 105 15.15 -9.50 18.81
N GLN A 106 16.09 -8.67 18.34
CA GLN A 106 15.96 -8.04 17.01
C GLN A 106 15.77 -9.07 15.90
N ARG A 107 16.46 -10.19 16.00
CA ARG A 107 16.37 -11.26 15.00
C ARG A 107 15.00 -11.89 14.97
N TYR A 108 14.38 -12.12 16.14
CA TYR A 108 13.01 -12.64 16.20
C TYR A 108 12.01 -11.60 15.70
N ALA A 109 12.21 -10.33 15.99
CA ALA A 109 11.38 -9.26 15.43
C ALA A 109 11.43 -9.23 13.88
N TRP A 110 12.61 -9.35 13.28
CA TRP A 110 12.74 -9.47 11.82
C TRP A 110 12.10 -10.74 11.27
N PHE A 111 12.23 -11.86 11.96
CA PHE A 111 11.55 -13.11 11.59
C PHE A 111 10.02 -12.95 11.58
N LEU A 112 9.44 -12.41 12.66
CA LEU A 112 8.01 -12.16 12.76
C LEU A 112 7.52 -11.18 11.69
N SER A 113 8.26 -10.11 11.43
CA SER A 113 7.89 -9.15 10.38
C SER A 113 7.84 -9.79 9.00
N ARG A 114 8.74 -10.72 8.67
CA ARG A 114 8.72 -11.43 7.38
C ARG A 114 7.48 -12.33 7.26
N TRP A 115 7.16 -13.09 8.29
CA TRP A 115 5.95 -13.92 8.30
C TRP A 115 4.67 -13.12 8.24
N ALA A 116 4.65 -11.93 8.85
CA ALA A 116 3.52 -11.00 8.78
C ALA A 116 3.25 -10.41 7.38
N LYS A 117 4.14 -10.62 6.39
CA LYS A 117 3.84 -10.36 4.97
C LYS A 117 2.93 -11.44 4.37
N ARG A 118 3.00 -12.67 4.88
CA ARG A 118 2.25 -13.84 4.37
C ARG A 118 0.98 -14.10 5.15
N LEU A 119 1.06 -14.03 6.48
CA LEU A 119 -0.04 -14.24 7.42
C LEU A 119 -0.57 -12.90 7.93
N SER A 120 -1.78 -12.88 8.48
CA SER A 120 -2.23 -11.74 9.28
C SER A 120 -1.42 -11.67 10.58
N TRP A 121 -1.37 -10.50 11.21
CA TRP A 121 -0.62 -10.34 12.46
C TRP A 121 -1.14 -11.27 13.58
N LYS A 122 -2.45 -11.53 13.61
CA LYS A 122 -3.06 -12.46 14.58
C LYS A 122 -2.66 -13.91 14.29
N GLU A 123 -2.67 -14.33 13.02
CA GLU A 123 -2.23 -15.67 12.61
C GLU A 123 -0.74 -15.85 12.89
N THR A 124 0.08 -14.85 12.57
CA THR A 124 1.52 -14.86 12.89
C THR A 124 1.75 -15.04 14.38
N ALA A 125 1.03 -14.27 15.22
CA ALA A 125 1.13 -14.40 16.68
C ALA A 125 0.76 -15.81 17.14
N LYS A 126 -0.34 -16.38 16.62
CA LYS A 126 -0.79 -17.73 16.94
C LYS A 126 0.21 -18.79 16.49
N ALA A 127 0.73 -18.68 15.26
CA ALA A 127 1.66 -19.66 14.67
C ALA A 127 2.99 -19.76 15.45
N PHE A 128 3.44 -18.65 16.03
CA PHE A 128 4.73 -18.61 16.73
C PHE A 128 4.60 -18.47 18.25
N GLY A 129 3.40 -18.68 18.81
CA GLY A 129 3.18 -18.67 20.26
C GLY A 129 3.50 -17.34 20.95
N THR A 130 3.39 -16.21 20.23
CA THR A 130 3.69 -14.88 20.74
C THR A 130 2.47 -13.96 20.74
N SER A 131 2.60 -12.73 21.24
CA SER A 131 1.50 -11.79 21.28
C SER A 131 1.32 -11.03 19.96
N TRP A 132 0.08 -10.64 19.66
CA TRP A 132 -0.21 -9.73 18.54
C TRP A 132 0.58 -8.42 18.63
N HIS A 133 0.81 -7.92 19.84
CA HIS A 133 1.56 -6.70 20.08
C HIS A 133 3.05 -6.86 19.69
N HIS A 134 3.65 -8.02 19.93
CA HIS A 134 5.01 -8.33 19.49
C HIS A 134 5.11 -8.34 17.96
N VAL A 135 4.13 -8.94 17.27
CA VAL A 135 4.10 -8.94 15.79
C VAL A 135 3.94 -7.52 15.28
N TYR A 136 3.02 -6.73 15.81
CA TYR A 136 2.83 -5.33 15.42
C TYR A 136 4.13 -4.52 15.58
N ARG A 137 4.78 -4.58 16.75
CA ARG A 137 6.04 -3.87 16.99
C ARG A 137 7.16 -4.34 16.08
N SER A 138 7.18 -5.61 15.71
CA SER A 138 8.13 -6.16 14.75
C SER A 138 7.92 -5.59 13.34
N VAL A 139 6.67 -5.47 12.92
CA VAL A 139 6.31 -4.86 11.63
C VAL A 139 6.61 -3.36 11.63
N GLU A 140 6.25 -2.63 12.68
CA GLU A 140 6.54 -1.22 12.87
C GLU A 140 8.06 -0.95 12.77
N MET A 141 8.86 -1.70 13.52
CA MET A 141 10.34 -1.65 13.45
C MET A 141 10.86 -1.88 12.02
N ALA A 142 10.33 -2.87 11.32
CA ALA A 142 10.75 -3.20 9.96
C ALA A 142 10.39 -2.09 8.96
N VAL A 143 9.21 -1.49 9.09
CA VAL A 143 8.76 -0.37 8.27
C VAL A 143 9.60 0.87 8.54
N ASP A 144 9.82 1.23 9.79
CA ASP A 144 10.63 2.39 10.18
C ASP A 144 12.06 2.27 9.68
N TRP A 145 12.66 1.09 9.84
CA TRP A 145 13.99 0.82 9.31
C TRP A 145 14.01 0.93 7.78
N GLY A 146 13.07 0.29 7.13
CA GLY A 146 12.96 0.29 5.68
C GLY A 146 12.75 1.67 5.08
N LEU A 147 11.89 2.51 5.67
CA LEU A 147 11.66 3.88 5.25
C LEU A 147 12.92 4.76 5.38
N LYS A 148 13.74 4.54 6.42
CA LYS A 148 15.01 5.24 6.63
C LYS A 148 16.08 4.83 5.62
N HIS A 149 16.08 3.59 5.15
CA HIS A 149 17.14 3.03 4.30
C HIS A 149 16.76 2.86 2.83
N ARG A 150 15.50 3.18 2.46
CA ARG A 150 15.08 3.12 1.06
C ARG A 150 15.71 4.23 0.23
N SER A 151 16.06 3.94 -1.02
CA SER A 151 16.39 4.97 -2.00
C SER A 151 15.12 5.45 -2.70
N LEU A 152 15.03 6.76 -2.92
CA LEU A 152 14.03 7.40 -3.78
C LEU A 152 14.65 7.94 -5.07
N GLU A 153 15.92 7.65 -5.32
CA GLU A 153 16.60 8.06 -6.54
C GLU A 153 16.14 7.21 -7.73
N GLY A 154 16.11 7.82 -8.91
CA GLY A 154 15.75 7.14 -10.15
C GLY A 154 14.24 6.89 -10.33
N VAL A 155 13.38 7.48 -9.51
CA VAL A 155 11.92 7.44 -9.71
C VAL A 155 11.56 8.40 -10.83
N LYS A 156 11.01 7.87 -11.93
CA LYS A 156 10.61 8.62 -13.13
C LYS A 156 9.10 8.71 -13.29
N SER A 157 8.38 7.73 -12.78
CA SER A 157 6.93 7.63 -12.99
C SER A 157 6.22 7.38 -11.67
N ILE A 158 5.23 8.21 -11.36
CA ILE A 158 4.41 8.06 -10.17
C ILE A 158 2.92 7.97 -10.52
N GLY A 159 2.19 7.23 -9.70
CA GLY A 159 0.73 7.19 -9.72
C GLY A 159 0.17 7.70 -8.41
N VAL A 160 -0.83 8.56 -8.46
CA VAL A 160 -1.53 9.13 -7.32
C VAL A 160 -2.98 8.67 -7.34
N ASP A 161 -3.46 8.11 -6.23
CA ASP A 161 -4.85 7.69 -6.08
C ASP A 161 -5.24 7.70 -4.59
N GLU A 162 -6.51 7.45 -4.29
CA GLU A 162 -7.00 7.37 -2.93
C GLU A 162 -7.67 6.04 -2.60
N ILE A 163 -7.65 5.70 -1.33
CA ILE A 163 -8.45 4.62 -0.77
C ILE A 163 -9.35 5.13 0.36
N ALA A 164 -10.61 4.72 0.34
CA ALA A 164 -11.49 4.89 1.48
C ALA A 164 -11.14 3.81 2.52
N TRP A 165 -10.68 4.20 3.71
CA TRP A 165 -10.30 3.24 4.76
C TRP A 165 -11.38 3.06 5.83
N ARG A 166 -12.37 3.97 5.89
CA ARG A 166 -13.51 3.92 6.79
C ARG A 166 -14.72 4.57 6.18
N LYS A 167 -15.92 4.17 6.62
CA LYS A 167 -17.17 4.86 6.26
C LYS A 167 -17.13 6.33 6.71
N GLY A 168 -17.82 7.23 6.00
CA GLY A 168 -17.90 8.66 6.32
C GLY A 168 -16.79 9.49 5.67
N HIS A 169 -16.47 9.21 4.41
CA HIS A 169 -15.53 9.99 3.57
C HIS A 169 -14.11 10.13 4.16
N LYS A 170 -13.63 9.09 4.88
CA LYS A 170 -12.26 9.05 5.37
C LYS A 170 -11.35 8.37 4.34
N TYR A 171 -10.53 9.19 3.70
CA TYR A 171 -9.63 8.76 2.63
C TYR A 171 -8.18 8.81 3.09
N GLN A 172 -7.34 8.04 2.40
CA GLN A 172 -5.89 8.21 2.39
C GLN A 172 -5.43 8.34 0.95
N THR A 173 -4.56 9.33 0.70
CA THR A 173 -3.88 9.51 -0.57
C THR A 173 -2.66 8.60 -0.62
N LEU A 174 -2.54 7.84 -1.69
CA LEU A 174 -1.45 6.91 -1.92
C LEU A 174 -0.64 7.37 -3.14
N VAL A 175 0.67 7.42 -2.99
CA VAL A 175 1.57 7.69 -4.11
C VAL A 175 2.44 6.47 -4.35
N TYR A 176 2.37 5.94 -5.56
CA TYR A 176 3.10 4.76 -6.01
C TYR A 176 4.20 5.12 -7.00
N GLN A 177 5.32 4.43 -6.93
CA GLN A 177 6.25 4.32 -8.06
C GLN A 177 5.66 3.31 -9.04
N ILE A 178 5.56 3.69 -10.33
CA ILE A 178 4.96 2.86 -11.38
C ILE A 178 5.91 2.60 -12.56
N ASP A 179 7.19 2.77 -12.34
CA ASP A 179 8.23 2.46 -13.33
C ASP A 179 8.18 0.96 -13.70
N THR A 180 8.57 0.62 -14.93
CA THR A 180 8.54 -0.76 -15.42
C THR A 180 9.38 -1.72 -14.57
N HIS A 181 10.54 -1.25 -14.11
CA HIS A 181 11.50 -2.03 -13.33
C HIS A 181 11.23 -2.02 -11.82
N CYS A 182 10.46 -1.06 -11.30
CA CYS A 182 10.17 -0.92 -9.88
C CYS A 182 8.75 -0.41 -9.64
N LYS A 183 7.98 -1.19 -8.91
CA LYS A 183 6.59 -0.87 -8.59
C LYS A 183 6.38 -1.02 -7.09
N ARG A 184 6.15 0.11 -6.39
CA ARG A 184 6.02 0.12 -4.92
C ARG A 184 5.26 1.33 -4.41
N LEU A 185 4.76 1.23 -3.19
CA LEU A 185 4.18 2.36 -2.49
C LEU A 185 5.30 3.29 -1.98
N LEU A 186 5.26 4.55 -2.41
CA LEU A 186 6.22 5.57 -1.99
C LEU A 186 5.76 6.33 -0.77
N TRP A 187 4.47 6.72 -0.72
CA TRP A 187 3.99 7.61 0.32
C TRP A 187 2.49 7.44 0.59
N ILE A 188 2.10 7.75 1.82
CA ILE A 188 0.70 7.73 2.27
C ILE A 188 0.43 9.01 3.06
N GLY A 189 -0.58 9.77 2.63
CA GLY A 189 -1.10 10.92 3.35
C GLY A 189 -2.51 10.68 3.88
N ASP A 190 -2.86 11.42 4.93
CA ASP A 190 -4.23 11.44 5.41
C ASP A 190 -5.05 12.42 4.55
N GLU A 191 -6.31 12.05 4.28
CA GLU A 191 -7.25 12.81 3.45
C GLU A 191 -6.85 12.89 1.96
N ARG A 192 -7.64 13.67 1.18
CA ARG A 192 -7.42 13.89 -0.27
C ARG A 192 -7.48 15.38 -0.59
N THR A 193 -6.60 16.15 0.02
CA THR A 193 -6.49 17.60 -0.15
C THR A 193 -5.25 17.98 -0.94
N GLU A 194 -5.17 19.25 -1.37
CA GLU A 194 -3.95 19.82 -1.97
C GLU A 194 -2.79 19.73 -0.97
N ASP A 195 -3.00 20.11 0.29
CA ASP A 195 -1.99 20.07 1.35
C ASP A 195 -1.43 18.65 1.55
N THR A 196 -2.30 17.64 1.46
CA THR A 196 -1.87 16.24 1.54
C THR A 196 -0.88 15.92 0.43
N LEU A 197 -1.18 16.26 -0.81
CA LEU A 197 -0.28 15.97 -1.94
C LEU A 197 0.97 16.87 -1.92
N TYR A 198 0.88 18.12 -1.45
CA TYR A 198 2.06 18.95 -1.17
C TYR A 198 2.99 18.27 -0.16
N GLY A 199 2.44 17.60 0.87
CA GLY A 199 3.22 16.82 1.83
C GLY A 199 4.09 15.75 1.15
N PHE A 200 3.57 15.06 0.14
CA PHE A 200 4.36 14.14 -0.67
C PHE A 200 5.51 14.85 -1.40
N PHE A 201 5.23 15.91 -2.16
CA PHE A 201 6.24 16.62 -2.95
C PHE A 201 7.32 17.27 -2.07
N ASN A 202 6.95 17.75 -0.88
CA ASN A 202 7.90 18.28 0.10
C ASN A 202 8.85 17.18 0.62
N MET A 203 8.32 16.00 0.95
CA MET A 203 9.12 14.83 1.33
C MET A 203 9.98 14.32 0.15
N PHE A 204 9.42 14.28 -1.04
CA PHE A 204 10.10 13.79 -2.24
C PHE A 204 11.24 14.71 -2.68
N GLY A 205 11.05 16.01 -2.54
CA GLY A 205 12.04 17.06 -2.79
C GLY A 205 12.05 17.58 -4.23
N LYS A 206 12.35 18.87 -4.38
CA LYS A 206 12.31 19.58 -5.69
C LYS A 206 13.18 18.93 -6.76
N LYS A 207 14.41 18.47 -6.39
CA LYS A 207 15.34 17.85 -7.35
C LYS A 207 14.76 16.58 -7.97
N ARG A 208 14.16 15.69 -7.16
CA ARG A 208 13.54 14.45 -7.65
C ARG A 208 12.23 14.71 -8.37
N SER A 209 11.44 15.68 -7.90
CA SER A 209 10.23 16.11 -8.61
C SER A 209 10.53 16.58 -10.03
N ALA A 210 11.62 17.34 -10.22
CA ALA A 210 12.07 17.79 -11.55
C ALA A 210 12.56 16.66 -12.48
N GLN A 211 12.81 15.47 -11.96
CA GLN A 211 13.21 14.28 -12.72
C GLN A 211 12.03 13.37 -13.10
N LEU A 212 10.81 13.70 -12.64
CA LEU A 212 9.61 12.96 -13.04
C LEU A 212 9.33 13.15 -14.52
N GLU A 213 9.19 12.04 -15.21
CA GLU A 213 8.79 11.99 -16.64
C GLU A 213 7.26 11.86 -16.77
N TYR A 214 6.64 11.12 -15.87
CA TYR A 214 5.22 10.82 -15.93
C TYR A 214 4.55 10.88 -14.54
N VAL A 215 3.34 11.44 -14.52
CA VAL A 215 2.46 11.40 -13.35
C VAL A 215 1.09 10.89 -13.79
N CYS A 216 0.60 9.83 -13.18
CA CYS A 216 -0.74 9.30 -13.41
C CYS A 216 -1.65 9.65 -12.23
N SER A 217 -2.82 10.23 -12.46
CA SER A 217 -3.81 10.51 -11.41
C SER A 217 -5.24 10.46 -11.96
N ASP A 218 -6.22 10.52 -11.04
CA ASP A 218 -7.59 10.82 -11.41
C ASP A 218 -7.79 12.30 -11.81
N MET A 219 -9.02 12.69 -12.09
CA MET A 219 -9.40 14.06 -12.48
C MET A 219 -9.74 14.94 -11.25
N TRP A 220 -9.28 14.58 -10.04
CA TRP A 220 -9.55 15.37 -8.86
C TRP A 220 -8.79 16.69 -8.90
N LYS A 221 -9.52 17.82 -8.87
CA LYS A 221 -8.95 19.18 -9.09
C LYS A 221 -7.76 19.48 -8.18
N ALA A 222 -7.81 19.07 -6.91
CA ALA A 222 -6.71 19.25 -5.97
C ALA A 222 -5.42 18.59 -6.45
N TYR A 223 -5.51 17.36 -6.98
CA TYR A 223 -4.32 16.69 -7.53
C TYR A 223 -3.82 17.35 -8.80
N LEU A 224 -4.74 17.75 -9.70
CA LEU A 224 -4.37 18.43 -10.95
C LEU A 224 -3.58 19.71 -10.67
N ASN A 225 -4.03 20.54 -9.71
CA ASN A 225 -3.38 21.80 -9.33
C ASN A 225 -1.96 21.55 -8.82
N VAL A 226 -1.81 20.66 -7.84
CA VAL A 226 -0.51 20.38 -7.20
C VAL A 226 0.47 19.74 -8.18
N ILE A 227 0.01 18.83 -9.04
CA ILE A 227 0.85 18.18 -10.06
C ILE A 227 1.33 19.22 -11.08
N ALA A 228 0.44 20.09 -11.56
CA ALA A 228 0.80 21.17 -12.49
C ALA A 228 1.85 22.13 -11.93
N GLU A 229 1.84 22.39 -10.59
CA GLU A 229 2.82 23.23 -9.91
C GLU A 229 4.14 22.51 -9.63
N ARG A 230 4.08 21.28 -9.09
CA ARG A 230 5.24 20.59 -8.51
C ARG A 230 5.96 19.66 -9.46
N ALA A 231 5.31 19.26 -10.55
CA ALA A 231 5.83 18.38 -11.59
C ALA A 231 5.43 18.86 -13.00
N SER A 232 5.51 20.17 -13.24
CA SER A 232 5.07 20.83 -14.49
C SER A 232 5.74 20.31 -15.76
N GLN A 233 6.95 19.76 -15.65
CA GLN A 233 7.70 19.15 -16.76
C GLN A 233 7.26 17.72 -17.07
N ALA A 234 6.58 17.04 -16.14
CA ALA A 234 6.15 15.67 -16.32
C ALA A 234 4.88 15.58 -17.20
N ILE A 235 4.79 14.56 -18.01
CA ILE A 235 3.55 14.27 -18.75
C ILE A 235 2.52 13.75 -17.77
N HIS A 236 1.45 14.55 -17.55
CA HIS A 236 0.38 14.17 -16.65
C HIS A 236 -0.68 13.37 -17.41
N ILE A 237 -0.86 12.10 -17.04
CA ILE A 237 -1.77 11.15 -17.67
C ILE A 237 -2.98 10.95 -16.75
N LEU A 238 -4.19 11.16 -17.29
CA LEU A 238 -5.42 10.87 -16.58
C LEU A 238 -5.75 9.38 -16.58
N ASP A 239 -6.26 8.90 -15.44
CA ASP A 239 -6.72 7.53 -15.33
C ASP A 239 -7.99 7.31 -16.17
N ARG A 240 -7.86 6.49 -17.23
CA ARG A 240 -8.96 6.13 -18.11
C ARG A 240 -10.12 5.42 -17.41
N PHE A 241 -9.86 4.67 -16.34
CA PHE A 241 -10.92 3.98 -15.59
C PHE A 241 -11.86 4.98 -14.92
N HIS A 242 -11.33 6.09 -14.40
CA HIS A 242 -12.15 7.15 -13.83
C HIS A 242 -13.01 7.83 -14.90
N ILE A 243 -12.51 8.00 -16.12
CA ILE A 243 -13.28 8.54 -17.25
C ILE A 243 -14.44 7.60 -17.59
N VAL A 244 -14.17 6.29 -17.71
CA VAL A 244 -15.19 5.28 -17.97
C VAL A 244 -16.19 5.17 -16.81
N ALA A 245 -15.74 5.33 -15.57
CA ALA A 245 -16.62 5.35 -14.39
C ALA A 245 -17.63 6.52 -14.44
N HIS A 246 -17.22 7.70 -14.90
CA HIS A 246 -18.13 8.83 -15.11
C HIS A 246 -19.18 8.54 -16.18
N LEU A 247 -18.79 7.90 -17.30
CA LEU A 247 -19.72 7.45 -18.34
C LEU A 247 -20.72 6.43 -17.77
N ASN A 248 -20.24 5.42 -17.06
CA ASN A 248 -21.08 4.41 -16.44
C ASN A 248 -22.07 5.01 -15.43
N LYS A 249 -21.62 5.97 -14.62
CA LYS A 249 -22.49 6.69 -13.68
C LYS A 249 -23.59 7.46 -14.41
N ALA A 250 -23.24 8.13 -15.50
CA ALA A 250 -24.21 8.87 -16.31
C ALA A 250 -25.24 7.94 -16.95
N ILE A 251 -24.82 6.80 -17.50
CA ILE A 251 -25.71 5.78 -18.06
C ILE A 251 -26.69 5.25 -16.99
N ASP A 252 -26.19 4.91 -15.81
CA ASP A 252 -27.04 4.39 -14.71
C ASP A 252 -28.06 5.43 -14.23
N GLN A 253 -27.68 6.71 -14.20
CA GLN A 253 -28.60 7.81 -13.91
C GLN A 253 -29.72 7.91 -14.96
N VAL A 254 -29.36 7.85 -16.24
CA VAL A 254 -30.32 7.88 -17.34
C VAL A 254 -31.26 6.68 -17.25
N ARG A 255 -30.71 5.47 -17.09
CA ARG A 255 -31.48 4.23 -16.98
C ARG A 255 -32.47 4.27 -15.81
N ALA A 256 -32.00 4.72 -14.64
CA ALA A 256 -32.83 4.79 -13.44
C ALA A 256 -34.01 5.81 -13.60
N ALA A 257 -33.73 6.96 -14.21
CA ALA A 257 -34.73 7.97 -14.48
C ALA A 257 -35.76 7.49 -15.52
N GLU A 258 -35.28 6.86 -16.62
CA GLU A 258 -36.12 6.35 -17.68
C GLU A 258 -37.01 5.17 -17.21
N ALA A 259 -36.42 4.25 -16.39
CA ALA A 259 -37.19 3.16 -15.79
C ALA A 259 -38.30 3.65 -14.84
N ARG A 260 -38.05 4.73 -14.10
CA ARG A 260 -39.07 5.35 -13.24
C ARG A 260 -40.17 5.97 -14.07
N GLN A 261 -39.83 6.74 -15.10
CA GLN A 261 -40.78 7.36 -15.99
C GLN A 261 -41.70 6.32 -16.68
N MET A 262 -41.09 5.22 -17.20
CA MET A 262 -41.87 4.13 -17.81
C MET A 262 -42.88 3.52 -16.85
N LYS A 263 -42.49 3.35 -15.57
CA LYS A 263 -43.38 2.82 -14.55
C LYS A 263 -44.55 3.79 -14.24
N GLU A 264 -44.25 5.09 -14.17
CA GLU A 264 -45.26 6.15 -13.95
C GLU A 264 -46.25 6.22 -15.14
N ASP A 265 -45.73 6.03 -16.36
CA ASP A 265 -46.53 6.03 -17.60
C ASP A 265 -47.28 4.71 -17.84
N GLY A 266 -47.15 3.71 -16.94
CA GLY A 266 -47.89 2.43 -17.03
C GLY A 266 -47.30 1.43 -18.05
N TYR A 267 -46.07 1.66 -18.56
CA TYR A 267 -45.42 0.74 -19.48
C TYR A 267 -44.73 -0.44 -18.76
N ASP A 268 -44.60 -1.55 -19.46
CA ASP A 268 -43.81 -2.71 -18.99
C ASP A 268 -42.39 -2.33 -18.62
N PRO A 269 -41.83 -2.89 -17.55
CA PRO A 269 -40.51 -2.52 -17.04
C PRO A 269 -39.37 -3.10 -17.88
N LEU A 270 -39.22 -2.67 -19.13
CA LEU A 270 -38.17 -3.10 -20.07
C LEU A 270 -36.77 -2.92 -19.50
N LEU A 271 -36.57 -1.91 -18.63
CA LEU A 271 -35.26 -1.59 -18.02
C LEU A 271 -35.02 -2.28 -16.69
N THR A 272 -35.90 -3.18 -16.23
CA THR A 272 -35.71 -3.96 -15.02
C THR A 272 -34.55 -4.93 -15.21
N ASN A 273 -33.64 -4.96 -14.22
CA ASN A 273 -32.43 -5.80 -14.23
C ASN A 273 -31.46 -5.57 -15.42
N THR A 274 -31.53 -4.41 -16.10
CA THR A 274 -30.68 -4.08 -17.25
C THR A 274 -29.41 -3.33 -16.88
N ARG A 275 -29.19 -2.96 -15.61
CA ARG A 275 -28.04 -2.20 -15.16
C ARG A 275 -26.73 -2.78 -15.69
N TRP A 276 -26.49 -4.05 -15.44
CA TRP A 276 -25.24 -4.71 -15.83
C TRP A 276 -25.11 -4.98 -17.33
N LEU A 277 -26.23 -5.01 -18.07
CA LEU A 277 -26.20 -5.08 -19.53
C LEU A 277 -25.55 -3.85 -20.16
N LEU A 278 -25.84 -2.67 -19.58
CA LEU A 278 -25.40 -1.38 -20.09
C LEU A 278 -24.02 -0.93 -19.52
N LEU A 279 -23.63 -1.45 -18.36
CA LEU A 279 -22.40 -1.02 -17.68
C LEU A 279 -21.20 -1.93 -17.92
N LYS A 280 -21.40 -3.23 -18.11
CA LYS A 280 -20.32 -4.18 -18.42
C LYS A 280 -19.74 -3.91 -19.82
N ASN A 281 -18.51 -4.31 -20.02
CA ASN A 281 -17.97 -4.44 -21.37
C ASN A 281 -18.66 -5.61 -22.08
N PRO A 282 -18.93 -5.50 -23.39
CA PRO A 282 -19.58 -6.56 -24.16
C PRO A 282 -18.95 -7.94 -24.00
N GLU A 283 -17.63 -8.01 -23.94
CA GLU A 283 -16.84 -9.25 -23.75
C GLU A 283 -17.11 -9.96 -22.40
N ASN A 284 -17.64 -9.24 -21.41
CA ASN A 284 -17.94 -9.75 -20.06
C ASN A 284 -19.42 -10.06 -19.84
N LEU A 285 -20.22 -10.01 -20.89
CA LEU A 285 -21.64 -10.38 -20.84
C LEU A 285 -21.79 -11.91 -20.91
N THR A 286 -22.77 -12.45 -20.17
CA THR A 286 -23.20 -13.82 -20.38
C THR A 286 -24.07 -13.91 -21.63
N GLU A 287 -24.18 -15.06 -22.23
CA GLU A 287 -24.99 -15.31 -23.43
C GLU A 287 -26.44 -14.76 -23.28
N LYS A 288 -27.09 -15.05 -22.14
CA LYS A 288 -28.43 -14.51 -21.83
C LYS A 288 -28.44 -12.96 -21.77
N GLN A 289 -27.36 -12.36 -21.25
CA GLN A 289 -27.22 -10.91 -21.19
C GLN A 289 -27.01 -10.30 -22.57
N GLU A 290 -26.27 -10.96 -23.42
CA GLU A 290 -26.02 -10.51 -24.81
C GLU A 290 -27.32 -10.51 -25.62
N ILE A 291 -28.13 -11.60 -25.56
CA ILE A 291 -29.43 -11.67 -26.23
C ILE A 291 -30.33 -10.53 -25.77
N LYS A 292 -30.47 -10.34 -24.45
CA LYS A 292 -31.32 -9.28 -23.89
C LYS A 292 -30.79 -7.87 -24.27
N LEU A 293 -29.47 -7.67 -24.39
CA LEU A 293 -28.91 -6.41 -24.85
C LEU A 293 -29.26 -6.15 -26.32
N LYS A 294 -29.15 -7.18 -27.20
CA LYS A 294 -29.53 -7.10 -28.63
C LYS A 294 -31.01 -6.71 -28.79
N GLU A 295 -31.91 -7.28 -27.99
CA GLU A 295 -33.32 -6.91 -27.95
C GLU A 295 -33.48 -5.45 -27.51
N LEU A 296 -32.80 -5.06 -26.39
CA LEU A 296 -32.92 -3.73 -25.82
C LEU A 296 -32.45 -2.62 -26.78
N VAL A 297 -31.40 -2.90 -27.55
CA VAL A 297 -30.83 -1.92 -28.51
C VAL A 297 -31.82 -1.58 -29.66
N GLN A 298 -32.79 -2.40 -29.93
CA GLN A 298 -33.84 -2.11 -30.93
C GLN A 298 -34.78 -0.98 -30.50
N TYR A 299 -34.85 -0.67 -29.18
CA TYR A 299 -35.72 0.40 -28.69
C TYR A 299 -34.96 1.74 -28.66
N ASN A 300 -35.65 2.82 -29.06
CA ASN A 300 -35.06 4.17 -29.04
C ASN A 300 -35.06 4.81 -27.65
N LEU A 301 -34.50 4.12 -26.67
CA LEU A 301 -34.41 4.57 -25.28
C LEU A 301 -33.22 5.51 -25.07
N LYS A 302 -33.36 6.48 -24.18
CA LYS A 302 -32.22 7.38 -23.79
C LYS A 302 -31.09 6.59 -23.15
N SER A 303 -31.38 5.55 -22.37
CA SER A 303 -30.41 4.63 -21.76
C SER A 303 -29.60 3.86 -22.83
N VAL A 304 -30.26 3.34 -23.86
CA VAL A 304 -29.62 2.68 -25.00
C VAL A 304 -28.72 3.65 -25.76
N ARG A 305 -29.21 4.84 -26.05
CA ARG A 305 -28.41 5.88 -26.72
C ARG A 305 -27.20 6.28 -25.89
N SER A 306 -27.33 6.35 -24.57
CA SER A 306 -26.21 6.62 -23.65
C SER A 306 -25.18 5.48 -23.69
N TYR A 307 -25.63 4.23 -23.70
CA TYR A 307 -24.78 3.06 -23.87
C TYR A 307 -23.98 3.11 -25.18
N LEU A 308 -24.64 3.36 -26.30
CA LEU A 308 -23.99 3.48 -27.60
C LEU A 308 -22.95 4.62 -27.64
N LEU A 309 -23.24 5.75 -26.98
CA LEU A 309 -22.27 6.83 -26.81
C LEU A 309 -21.04 6.39 -26.00
N LYS A 310 -21.20 5.55 -24.97
CA LYS A 310 -20.09 4.99 -24.21
C LYS A 310 -19.25 4.05 -25.06
N GLU A 311 -19.91 3.10 -25.75
CA GLU A 311 -19.21 2.14 -26.61
C GLU A 311 -18.40 2.84 -27.72
N ASP A 312 -18.99 3.86 -28.33
CA ASP A 312 -18.28 4.66 -29.32
C ASP A 312 -17.09 5.43 -28.70
N PHE A 313 -17.25 5.94 -27.45
CA PHE A 313 -16.17 6.63 -26.76
C PHE A 313 -14.98 5.71 -26.46
N GLN A 314 -15.22 4.43 -26.19
CA GLN A 314 -14.14 3.47 -25.93
C GLN A 314 -13.18 3.29 -27.13
N ARG A 315 -13.64 3.57 -28.38
CA ARG A 315 -12.81 3.57 -29.57
C ARG A 315 -11.70 4.61 -29.54
N LEU A 316 -11.82 5.64 -28.65
CA LEU A 316 -10.75 6.63 -28.45
C LEU A 316 -9.41 5.95 -28.19
N TRP A 317 -9.37 4.92 -27.35
CA TRP A 317 -8.13 4.26 -26.94
C TRP A 317 -7.49 3.36 -28.00
N GLN A 318 -8.13 3.21 -29.16
CA GLN A 318 -7.61 2.47 -30.33
C GLN A 318 -6.81 3.36 -31.27
N TYR A 319 -6.87 4.69 -31.11
CA TYR A 319 -6.06 5.60 -31.92
C TYR A 319 -4.58 5.52 -31.52
N SER A 320 -3.71 5.61 -32.52
CA SER A 320 -2.25 5.75 -32.30
C SER A 320 -1.77 7.20 -32.37
N SER A 321 -2.58 8.07 -32.96
CA SER A 321 -2.23 9.49 -33.19
C SER A 321 -2.98 10.42 -32.25
N LYS A 322 -2.23 11.25 -31.51
CA LYS A 322 -2.77 12.34 -30.66
C LYS A 322 -3.70 13.27 -31.44
N TYR A 323 -3.34 13.60 -32.70
CA TYR A 323 -4.14 14.48 -33.54
C TYR A 323 -5.53 13.89 -33.86
N TRP A 324 -5.56 12.63 -34.33
CA TRP A 324 -6.83 11.97 -34.65
C TRP A 324 -7.67 11.68 -33.43
N ALA A 325 -7.05 11.32 -32.29
CA ALA A 325 -7.71 11.19 -31.01
C ALA A 325 -8.37 12.51 -30.58
N GLY A 326 -7.67 13.64 -30.74
CA GLY A 326 -8.21 14.97 -30.47
C GLY A 326 -9.42 15.33 -31.33
N LYS A 327 -9.36 15.04 -32.64
CA LYS A 327 -10.50 15.20 -33.58
C LYS A 327 -11.69 14.32 -33.20
N PHE A 328 -11.40 13.08 -32.77
CA PHE A 328 -12.45 12.16 -32.29
C PHE A 328 -13.15 12.72 -31.06
N ILE A 329 -12.38 13.19 -30.04
CA ILE A 329 -12.95 13.79 -28.81
C ILE A 329 -13.86 14.96 -29.16
N ASP A 330 -13.44 15.88 -30.04
CA ASP A 330 -14.27 17.04 -30.44
C ASP A 330 -15.57 16.62 -31.10
N LYS A 331 -15.50 15.67 -32.04
CA LYS A 331 -16.67 15.13 -32.75
C LYS A 331 -17.62 14.41 -31.76
N TRP A 332 -17.06 13.56 -30.90
CA TRP A 332 -17.84 12.84 -29.91
C TRP A 332 -18.52 13.79 -28.90
N CYS A 333 -17.78 14.76 -28.37
CA CYS A 333 -18.34 15.76 -27.47
C CYS A 333 -19.47 16.58 -28.14
N THR A 334 -19.26 17.00 -29.39
CA THR A 334 -20.29 17.77 -30.12
C THR A 334 -21.56 16.96 -30.34
N ARG A 335 -21.44 15.69 -30.72
CA ARG A 335 -22.59 14.77 -30.88
C ARG A 335 -23.29 14.54 -29.54
N THR A 336 -22.53 14.32 -28.47
CA THR A 336 -23.09 14.07 -27.14
C THR A 336 -23.82 15.30 -26.59
N MET A 337 -23.30 16.50 -26.83
CA MET A 337 -23.97 17.75 -26.44
C MET A 337 -25.34 17.93 -27.16
N ARG A 338 -25.49 17.40 -28.38
CA ARG A 338 -26.74 17.42 -29.14
C ARG A 338 -27.72 16.29 -28.79
N SER A 339 -27.32 15.34 -27.94
CA SER A 339 -28.11 14.13 -27.62
C SER A 339 -29.39 14.40 -26.81
N LYS A 340 -29.56 15.58 -26.21
CA LYS A 340 -30.65 15.92 -25.27
C LYS A 340 -30.68 15.02 -24.02
N ILE A 341 -29.53 14.41 -23.62
CA ILE A 341 -29.36 13.55 -22.45
C ILE A 341 -28.46 14.25 -21.43
N ASP A 342 -29.06 14.88 -20.42
CA ASP A 342 -28.30 15.80 -19.53
C ASP A 342 -27.15 15.13 -18.74
N PRO A 343 -27.27 13.91 -18.19
CA PRO A 343 -26.13 13.25 -17.58
C PRO A 343 -24.97 13.06 -18.56
N MET A 344 -25.23 12.70 -19.81
CA MET A 344 -24.18 12.53 -20.83
C MET A 344 -23.57 13.86 -21.27
N LYS A 345 -24.36 14.94 -21.35
CA LYS A 345 -23.83 16.31 -21.61
C LYS A 345 -22.85 16.75 -20.52
N LYS A 346 -23.13 16.41 -19.22
CA LYS A 346 -22.20 16.71 -18.13
C LYS A 346 -20.87 16.01 -18.34
N VAL A 347 -20.88 14.75 -18.73
CA VAL A 347 -19.65 13.99 -19.07
C VAL A 347 -18.92 14.60 -20.27
N ALA A 348 -19.63 14.97 -21.33
CA ALA A 348 -19.02 15.61 -22.49
C ALA A 348 -18.37 16.96 -22.14
N LYS A 349 -18.96 17.77 -21.27
CA LYS A 349 -18.35 19.02 -20.76
C LYS A 349 -17.07 18.71 -19.97
N MET A 350 -17.09 17.72 -19.09
CA MET A 350 -15.94 17.27 -18.32
C MET A 350 -14.80 16.80 -19.25
N ILE A 351 -15.09 15.93 -20.21
CA ILE A 351 -14.12 15.43 -21.19
C ILE A 351 -13.51 16.58 -21.98
N ARG A 352 -14.32 17.54 -22.43
CA ARG A 352 -13.83 18.73 -23.15
C ARG A 352 -12.90 19.58 -22.30
N GLY A 353 -13.22 19.75 -21.00
CA GLY A 353 -12.38 20.49 -20.05
C GLY A 353 -11.02 19.83 -19.75
N HIS A 354 -10.93 18.51 -19.89
CA HIS A 354 -9.69 17.75 -19.64
C HIS A 354 -9.06 17.18 -20.90
N LYS A 355 -9.45 17.66 -22.08
CA LYS A 355 -9.02 17.11 -23.38
C LYS A 355 -7.50 17.00 -23.50
N GLU A 356 -6.77 18.05 -23.19
CA GLU A 356 -5.31 18.06 -23.32
C GLU A 356 -4.65 17.00 -22.43
N LEU A 357 -5.08 16.91 -21.17
CA LEU A 357 -4.56 15.89 -20.25
C LEU A 357 -4.91 14.46 -20.70
N MET A 358 -6.09 14.26 -21.30
CA MET A 358 -6.45 12.96 -21.87
C MET A 358 -5.58 12.60 -23.07
N LEU A 359 -5.19 13.60 -23.88
CA LEU A 359 -4.34 13.39 -25.06
C LEU A 359 -2.88 13.05 -24.68
N ASN A 360 -2.45 13.33 -23.46
CA ASN A 360 -1.13 12.93 -22.94
C ASN A 360 -0.94 11.40 -22.89
N TRP A 361 -2.03 10.63 -22.80
CA TRP A 361 -1.96 9.17 -22.88
C TRP A 361 -1.35 8.69 -24.20
N PHE A 362 -1.63 9.40 -25.32
CA PHE A 362 -1.09 9.08 -26.64
C PHE A 362 0.38 9.50 -26.78
N GLU A 363 0.84 10.55 -26.08
CA GLU A 363 2.26 10.92 -25.98
C GLU A 363 3.08 9.87 -25.23
N ALA A 364 2.50 9.28 -24.20
CA ALA A 364 3.12 8.18 -23.45
C ALA A 364 3.07 6.84 -24.20
N ASN A 365 2.62 6.80 -25.46
CA ASN A 365 2.48 5.60 -26.30
C ASN A 365 1.73 4.44 -25.61
N GLY A 366 0.82 4.75 -24.68
CA GLY A 366 0.08 3.74 -23.93
C GLY A 366 0.94 2.89 -22.98
N GLN A 367 2.23 3.19 -22.83
CA GLN A 367 3.18 2.41 -22.00
C GLN A 367 2.88 2.48 -20.50
N LEU A 368 2.25 3.57 -20.07
CA LEU A 368 1.84 3.75 -18.69
C LEU A 368 0.32 3.66 -18.59
N SER A 369 -0.16 2.58 -18.07
CA SER A 369 -1.57 2.43 -17.74
C SER A 369 -1.78 2.62 -16.25
N SER A 370 -2.87 3.28 -15.88
CA SER A 370 -3.41 3.31 -14.51
C SER A 370 -3.70 1.91 -13.94
N GLY A 371 -3.68 0.87 -14.76
CA GLY A 371 -3.86 -0.51 -14.33
C GLY A 371 -2.87 -0.95 -13.26
N VAL A 372 -1.66 -0.37 -13.24
CA VAL A 372 -0.69 -0.60 -12.15
C VAL A 372 -1.19 0.00 -10.84
N VAL A 373 -1.72 1.23 -10.88
CA VAL A 373 -2.29 1.93 -9.71
C VAL A 373 -3.52 1.18 -9.21
N GLU A 374 -4.42 0.79 -10.10
CA GLU A 374 -5.59 -0.03 -9.74
C GLU A 374 -5.18 -1.38 -9.13
N GLY A 375 -4.17 -2.05 -9.69
CA GLY A 375 -3.61 -3.28 -9.13
C GLY A 375 -3.09 -3.09 -7.71
N PHE A 376 -2.42 -1.97 -7.41
CA PHE A 376 -1.99 -1.62 -6.06
C PHE A 376 -3.16 -1.31 -5.13
N ASN A 377 -4.15 -0.57 -5.60
CA ASN A 377 -5.35 -0.29 -4.81
C ASN A 377 -6.13 -1.56 -4.47
N ASN A 378 -6.19 -2.52 -5.39
CA ASN A 378 -6.78 -3.82 -5.11
C ASN A 378 -5.99 -4.61 -4.07
N LYS A 379 -4.65 -4.59 -4.11
CA LYS A 379 -3.78 -5.16 -3.08
C LYS A 379 -3.95 -4.45 -1.73
N ALA A 380 -4.06 -3.12 -1.72
CA ALA A 380 -4.34 -2.34 -0.51
C ALA A 380 -5.70 -2.72 0.11
N LYS A 381 -6.75 -2.79 -0.70
CA LYS A 381 -8.08 -3.26 -0.28
C LYS A 381 -8.06 -4.70 0.25
N LEU A 382 -7.30 -5.60 -0.40
CA LEU A 382 -7.12 -6.97 0.07
C LEU A 382 -6.40 -7.00 1.43
N THR A 383 -5.35 -6.21 1.62
CA THR A 383 -4.64 -6.05 2.89
C THR A 383 -5.59 -5.59 4.00
N MET A 384 -6.46 -4.63 3.70
CA MET A 384 -7.48 -4.15 4.64
C MET A 384 -8.51 -5.23 5.00
N ARG A 385 -8.99 -5.99 4.02
CA ARG A 385 -9.95 -7.10 4.23
C ARG A 385 -9.33 -8.23 5.05
N LYS A 386 -8.08 -8.61 4.78
CA LYS A 386 -7.34 -9.64 5.53
C LYS A 386 -7.21 -9.30 7.01
N ALA A 387 -7.11 -8.01 7.34
CA ALA A 387 -7.01 -7.53 8.72
C ALA A 387 -8.39 -7.31 9.39
N TYR A 388 -9.52 -7.54 8.70
CA TYR A 388 -10.87 -7.20 9.16
C TYR A 388 -11.03 -5.72 9.54
N GLY A 389 -10.23 -4.84 8.93
CA GLY A 389 -10.18 -3.41 9.18
C GLY A 389 -9.09 -2.99 10.18
N TYR A 390 -8.92 -1.68 10.31
CA TYR A 390 -7.91 -1.07 11.18
C TYR A 390 -8.55 -0.10 12.15
N LYS A 391 -8.06 -0.08 13.41
CA LYS A 391 -8.56 0.82 14.46
C LYS A 391 -8.11 2.27 14.24
N SER A 392 -6.93 2.47 13.65
CA SER A 392 -6.36 3.80 13.39
C SER A 392 -5.72 3.89 12.01
N PRO A 393 -5.62 5.10 11.42
CA PRO A 393 -4.96 5.31 10.15
C PRO A 393 -3.47 4.93 10.20
N ASN A 394 -2.81 5.11 11.35
CA ASN A 394 -1.40 4.77 11.50
C ASN A 394 -1.15 3.26 11.36
N LEU A 395 -1.99 2.42 11.97
CA LEU A 395 -1.91 0.95 11.80
C LEU A 395 -2.07 0.55 10.34
N LEU A 396 -2.98 1.20 9.61
CA LEU A 396 -3.15 0.97 8.18
C LEU A 396 -1.91 1.39 7.40
N LYS A 397 -1.34 2.58 7.67
CA LYS A 397 -0.12 3.07 7.01
C LYS A 397 1.03 2.08 7.17
N ILE A 398 1.29 1.64 8.40
CA ILE A 398 2.34 0.64 8.70
C ILE A 398 2.09 -0.64 7.90
N SER A 399 0.86 -1.15 7.87
CA SER A 399 0.52 -2.37 7.14
C SER A 399 0.69 -2.21 5.63
N LEU A 400 0.28 -1.08 5.05
CA LEU A 400 0.43 -0.81 3.62
C LEU A 400 1.89 -0.62 3.22
N TYR A 401 2.70 0.13 3.99
CA TYR A 401 4.14 0.21 3.74
C TYR A 401 4.82 -1.16 3.83
N HIS A 402 4.43 -1.97 4.82
CA HIS A 402 5.00 -3.30 4.98
C HIS A 402 4.71 -4.22 3.80
N THR A 403 3.48 -4.16 3.24
CA THR A 403 3.03 -5.07 2.16
C THR A 403 3.34 -4.55 0.76
N LEU A 404 3.28 -3.23 0.55
CA LEU A 404 3.33 -2.60 -0.78
C LEU A 404 4.56 -1.73 -0.99
N GLY A 405 5.30 -1.40 0.08
CA GLY A 405 6.41 -0.44 0.04
C GLY A 405 7.69 -0.98 -0.59
N ASP A 406 7.80 -2.29 -0.79
CA ASP A 406 9.05 -2.96 -1.21
C ASP A 406 10.28 -2.41 -0.46
N LEU A 407 10.12 -2.33 0.87
CA LEU A 407 11.10 -1.73 1.74
C LEU A 407 12.33 -2.63 1.89
N PRO A 408 13.55 -2.05 1.87
CA PRO A 408 14.77 -2.81 2.12
C PRO A 408 14.76 -3.41 3.52
N MET A 409 15.51 -4.47 3.68
CA MET A 409 15.74 -5.15 4.96
C MET A 409 17.22 -5.37 5.18
N PRO A 410 17.71 -5.38 6.42
CA PRO A 410 19.10 -5.67 6.70
C PRO A 410 19.47 -7.08 6.20
N LYS A 411 20.71 -7.24 5.75
CA LYS A 411 21.25 -8.57 5.42
C LYS A 411 21.22 -9.44 6.67
N THR A 412 20.40 -10.44 6.68
CA THR A 412 20.30 -11.41 7.80
C THR A 412 20.71 -12.78 7.31
N THR A 413 21.20 -13.63 8.21
CA THR A 413 21.57 -15.01 7.91
C THR A 413 20.36 -15.90 7.59
N HIS A 414 19.16 -15.49 8.02
CA HIS A 414 17.93 -16.22 7.75
C HIS A 414 17.31 -15.76 6.42
N ARG A 415 17.41 -16.60 5.42
CA ARG A 415 16.77 -16.44 4.10
C ARG A 415 15.68 -17.49 3.98
N PHE A 416 14.49 -17.20 4.48
CA PHE A 416 13.34 -18.12 4.34
C PHE A 416 12.52 -17.89 3.07
N PHE A 417 12.76 -16.77 2.37
CA PHE A 417 12.06 -16.41 1.14
C PHE A 417 12.99 -15.64 0.20
#